data_deab46f08080181d68e8479299a00fb0
#
_entry.id   deab46f08080181d68e8479299a00fb0
#
_cell.length_a   1.000
_cell.length_b   1.000
_cell.length_c   1.000
_cell.angle_alpha   90.00
_cell.angle_beta   90.00
_cell.angle_gamma   90.00
#
_symmetry.space_group_name_H-M   'P 1'
#
loop_
_entity.id
_entity.type
_entity.pdbx_description
1 polymer ?
#
loop_
_entity_poly.entity_id
_entity_poly.type
_entity_poly.pdbx_seq_one_letter_code
_entity_poly.pdbx_strand_id
1 'polypeptide(L)'
;MSPTRDAGLLVVGAGPAGVAAAVMASSLRMTCVVVEAEEVGAKLRAIGALENVPGGWSTGAALAGALVGDLARHQESGRVSVLSGRVVRVAGHDDRAEVVLEDDRVLAASAAVVATGVTALAPEDVSWVEAQEVRWLPPLWRAAAGDLEGRRVVVLGADRPLGTWLRAHPQAKVHFDVLFPEADRYKTDEVADDPRLGLDLVERVTVTPVPEGFRITARRRGGGAHNFVADAVLGNMGSKPAVVPGLVVGADGYCPPDEQHPRVLVAGDLKGARMQRIAVALGDGARAALEPYYRAQAVLG
;
A
#
# COMPACT_ATOMS: atom_id res chain seq x y z
N MET A 1 -27.38 -9.29 -20.02
CA MET A 1 -26.07 -8.61 -20.02
C MET A 1 -25.12 -9.52 -20.76
N SER A 2 -24.55 -9.08 -21.90
CA SER A 2 -23.56 -9.88 -22.63
C SER A 2 -22.33 -10.08 -21.74
N PRO A 3 -21.75 -11.29 -21.69
CA PRO A 3 -20.50 -11.50 -21.01
C PRO A 3 -19.46 -10.55 -21.65
N THR A 4 -18.79 -9.76 -20.83
CA THR A 4 -17.61 -9.00 -21.24
C THR A 4 -16.68 -10.01 -21.93
N ARG A 5 -16.28 -9.71 -23.17
CA ARG A 5 -15.28 -10.48 -23.92
C ARG A 5 -14.17 -10.89 -22.95
N ASP A 6 -13.80 -12.17 -22.95
CA ASP A 6 -12.74 -12.72 -22.11
C ASP A 6 -11.53 -11.81 -22.16
N ALA A 7 -11.28 -11.06 -21.08
CA ALA A 7 -10.10 -10.29 -20.93
C ALA A 7 -8.91 -11.28 -20.91
N GLY A 8 -7.84 -10.99 -21.60
CA GLY A 8 -6.63 -11.81 -21.53
C GLY A 8 -6.03 -11.82 -20.14
N LEU A 9 -6.12 -10.66 -19.43
CA LEU A 9 -5.58 -10.49 -18.09
C LEU A 9 -6.49 -9.59 -17.23
N LEU A 10 -6.73 -9.97 -15.99
CA LEU A 10 -7.22 -9.10 -14.93
C LEU A 10 -6.04 -8.61 -14.10
N VAL A 11 -6.06 -7.34 -13.70
CA VAL A 11 -5.08 -6.76 -12.77
C VAL A 11 -5.83 -6.11 -11.62
N VAL A 12 -5.52 -6.51 -10.39
CA VAL A 12 -6.14 -5.99 -9.16
C VAL A 12 -5.17 -5.06 -8.46
N GLY A 13 -5.48 -3.77 -8.46
CA GLY A 13 -4.62 -2.69 -7.96
C GLY A 13 -3.80 -2.01 -9.07
N ALA A 14 -3.79 -0.68 -9.07
CA ALA A 14 -3.06 0.17 -10.02
C ALA A 14 -1.88 0.92 -9.38
N GLY A 15 -1.18 0.26 -8.45
CA GLY A 15 0.15 0.67 -8.01
C GLY A 15 1.22 0.35 -9.07
N PRO A 16 2.52 0.57 -8.77
CA PRO A 16 3.61 0.31 -9.70
C PRO A 16 3.57 -1.07 -10.34
N ALA A 17 3.31 -2.13 -9.55
CA ALA A 17 3.22 -3.50 -10.06
C ALA A 17 2.03 -3.69 -11.01
N GLY A 18 0.85 -3.20 -10.63
CA GLY A 18 -0.35 -3.37 -11.46
C GLY A 18 -0.26 -2.61 -12.78
N VAL A 19 0.24 -1.37 -12.76
CA VAL A 19 0.45 -0.59 -13.99
C VAL A 19 1.47 -1.27 -14.89
N ALA A 20 2.59 -1.75 -14.35
CA ALA A 20 3.59 -2.48 -15.12
C ALA A 20 3.02 -3.76 -15.75
N ALA A 21 2.18 -4.50 -15.02
CA ALA A 21 1.48 -5.68 -15.56
C ALA A 21 0.56 -5.31 -16.72
N ALA A 22 -0.25 -4.25 -16.58
CA ALA A 22 -1.17 -3.80 -17.62
C ALA A 22 -0.45 -3.31 -18.88
N VAL A 23 0.61 -2.51 -18.72
CA VAL A 23 1.45 -2.01 -19.83
C VAL A 23 2.12 -3.17 -20.55
N MET A 24 2.69 -4.14 -19.81
CA MET A 24 3.31 -5.32 -20.39
C MET A 24 2.28 -6.17 -21.16
N ALA A 25 1.13 -6.47 -20.56
CA ALA A 25 0.05 -7.22 -21.23
C ALA A 25 -0.37 -6.54 -22.54
N SER A 26 -0.58 -5.23 -22.52
CA SER A 26 -0.93 -4.46 -23.72
C SER A 26 0.15 -4.50 -24.79
N SER A 27 1.44 -4.45 -24.42
CA SER A 27 2.57 -4.56 -25.37
C SER A 27 2.60 -5.92 -26.07
N LEU A 28 2.13 -6.97 -25.38
CA LEU A 28 1.99 -8.33 -25.89
C LEU A 28 0.67 -8.55 -26.66
N ARG A 29 -0.08 -7.47 -26.91
CA ARG A 29 -1.39 -7.47 -27.57
C ARG A 29 -2.50 -8.23 -26.82
N MET A 30 -2.32 -8.47 -25.53
CA MET A 30 -3.37 -8.99 -24.66
C MET A 30 -4.35 -7.89 -24.31
N THR A 31 -5.62 -8.21 -24.15
CA THR A 31 -6.59 -7.34 -23.51
C THR A 31 -6.42 -7.40 -22.01
N CYS A 32 -6.53 -6.28 -21.31
CA CYS A 32 -6.32 -6.18 -19.87
C CYS A 32 -7.41 -5.31 -19.23
N VAL A 33 -7.94 -5.78 -18.11
CA VAL A 33 -8.81 -4.98 -17.24
C VAL A 33 -8.10 -4.74 -15.92
N VAL A 34 -7.86 -3.49 -15.59
CA VAL A 34 -7.30 -3.06 -14.29
C VAL A 34 -8.43 -2.63 -13.39
N VAL A 35 -8.53 -3.21 -12.20
CA VAL A 35 -9.49 -2.82 -11.18
C VAL A 35 -8.75 -2.08 -10.07
N GLU A 36 -9.13 -0.81 -9.83
CA GLU A 36 -8.51 0.05 -8.81
C GLU A 36 -9.58 0.60 -7.86
N ALA A 37 -9.31 0.48 -6.57
CA ALA A 37 -10.25 0.87 -5.53
C ALA A 37 -10.18 2.36 -5.12
N GLU A 38 -9.04 3.00 -5.37
CA GLU A 38 -8.79 4.41 -5.02
C GLU A 38 -8.38 5.19 -6.29
N GLU A 39 -7.10 5.48 -6.43
CA GLU A 39 -6.53 6.13 -7.59
C GLU A 39 -5.21 5.46 -8.02
N VAL A 40 -4.90 5.60 -9.29
CA VAL A 40 -3.65 5.06 -9.85
C VAL A 40 -2.46 5.68 -9.13
N GLY A 41 -1.63 4.82 -8.54
CA GLY A 41 -0.43 5.24 -7.83
C GLY A 41 -0.68 5.99 -6.51
N ALA A 42 -1.82 5.79 -5.85
CA ALA A 42 -2.21 6.49 -4.61
C ALA A 42 -1.07 6.64 -3.59
N LYS A 43 -0.39 5.53 -3.26
CA LYS A 43 0.72 5.55 -2.29
C LYS A 43 1.95 6.31 -2.79
N LEU A 44 2.20 6.35 -4.08
CA LEU A 44 3.34 7.07 -4.64
C LEU A 44 3.23 8.57 -4.37
N ARG A 45 2.02 9.12 -4.44
CA ARG A 45 1.77 10.57 -4.28
C ARG A 45 2.24 11.11 -2.93
N ALA A 46 2.29 10.26 -1.92
CA ALA A 46 2.79 10.60 -0.60
C ALA A 46 4.33 10.56 -0.46
N ILE A 47 5.06 10.12 -1.50
CA ILE A 47 6.52 10.06 -1.47
C ILE A 47 7.09 11.39 -2.00
N GLY A 48 7.58 12.22 -1.09
CA GLY A 48 8.08 13.56 -1.41
C GLY A 48 9.41 13.58 -2.18
N ALA A 49 10.26 12.56 -2.01
CA ALA A 49 11.53 12.43 -2.72
C ALA A 49 11.77 11.00 -3.18
N LEU A 50 12.18 10.82 -4.43
CA LEU A 50 12.54 9.53 -5.00
C LEU A 50 14.01 9.56 -5.44
N GLU A 51 14.83 8.72 -4.80
CA GLU A 51 16.28 8.63 -5.08
C GLU A 51 16.67 7.24 -5.64
N ASN A 52 15.77 6.25 -5.53
CA ASN A 52 16.06 4.85 -5.82
C ASN A 52 15.20 4.27 -6.96
N VAL A 53 14.61 5.13 -7.79
CA VAL A 53 13.86 4.73 -8.99
C VAL A 53 14.52 5.34 -10.22
N PRO A 54 15.05 4.53 -11.14
CA PRO A 54 15.60 5.02 -12.39
C PRO A 54 14.58 5.79 -13.22
N GLY A 55 15.03 6.75 -14.03
CA GLY A 55 14.19 7.54 -14.93
C GLY A 55 14.08 9.02 -14.59
N GLY A 56 14.85 9.50 -13.59
CA GLY A 56 14.93 10.93 -13.27
C GLY A 56 13.73 11.49 -12.49
N TRP A 57 13.00 10.64 -11.82
CA TRP A 57 11.86 11.03 -10.99
C TRP A 57 12.33 11.69 -9.70
N SER A 58 11.93 12.92 -9.46
CA SER A 58 12.25 13.64 -8.21
C SER A 58 11.24 13.34 -7.09
N THR A 59 10.00 13.02 -7.43
CA THR A 59 8.93 12.76 -6.46
C THR A 59 8.07 11.57 -6.86
N GLY A 60 7.42 10.96 -5.89
CA GLY A 60 6.45 9.90 -6.15
C GLY A 60 5.21 10.41 -6.90
N ALA A 61 4.81 11.66 -6.69
CA ALA A 61 3.71 12.28 -7.43
C ALA A 61 4.03 12.40 -8.93
N ALA A 62 5.27 12.75 -9.29
CA ALA A 62 5.71 12.81 -10.69
C ALA A 62 5.67 11.41 -11.34
N LEU A 63 6.16 10.39 -10.64
CA LEU A 63 6.06 9.00 -11.11
C LEU A 63 4.61 8.54 -11.23
N ALA A 64 3.75 8.83 -10.24
CA ALA A 64 2.33 8.49 -10.31
C ALA A 64 1.65 9.12 -11.53
N GLY A 65 1.95 10.39 -11.83
CA GLY A 65 1.47 11.07 -13.04
C GLY A 65 1.91 10.37 -14.33
N ALA A 66 3.15 9.89 -14.40
CA ALA A 66 3.65 9.13 -15.54
C ALA A 66 2.93 7.78 -15.70
N LEU A 67 2.70 7.06 -14.60
CA LEU A 67 1.95 5.80 -14.62
C LEU A 67 0.49 5.99 -15.08
N VAL A 68 -0.16 7.10 -14.68
CA VAL A 68 -1.49 7.48 -15.20
C VAL A 68 -1.43 7.71 -16.70
N GLY A 69 -0.42 8.46 -17.19
CA GLY A 69 -0.22 8.71 -18.61
C GLY A 69 0.05 7.42 -19.40
N ASP A 70 0.80 6.48 -18.84
CA ASP A 70 1.04 5.17 -19.46
C ASP A 70 -0.27 4.39 -19.63
N LEU A 71 -1.07 4.28 -18.57
CA LEU A 71 -2.38 3.61 -18.67
C LEU A 71 -3.29 4.29 -19.69
N ALA A 72 -3.36 5.63 -19.71
CA ALA A 72 -4.19 6.37 -20.64
C ALA A 72 -3.84 6.06 -22.10
N ARG A 73 -2.54 6.06 -22.47
CA ARG A 73 -2.10 5.68 -23.81
C ARG A 73 -2.52 4.27 -24.21
N HIS A 74 -2.49 3.33 -23.27
CA HIS A 74 -2.90 1.95 -23.53
C HIS A 74 -4.43 1.78 -23.56
N GLN A 75 -5.18 2.64 -22.85
CA GLN A 75 -6.65 2.72 -22.98
C GLN A 75 -7.06 3.25 -24.37
N GLU A 76 -6.40 4.28 -24.90
CA GLU A 76 -6.63 4.78 -26.26
C GLU A 76 -6.42 3.70 -27.33
N SER A 77 -5.50 2.76 -27.11
CA SER A 77 -5.32 1.61 -28.00
C SER A 77 -6.43 0.57 -27.92
N GLY A 78 -7.37 0.70 -26.99
CA GLY A 78 -8.46 -0.23 -26.74
C GLY A 78 -8.05 -1.56 -26.07
N ARG A 79 -6.78 -1.70 -25.64
CA ARG A 79 -6.28 -2.94 -25.04
C ARG A 79 -6.34 -2.94 -23.50
N VAL A 80 -6.32 -1.79 -22.87
CA VAL A 80 -6.46 -1.66 -21.42
C VAL A 80 -7.77 -0.97 -21.10
N SER A 81 -8.47 -1.47 -20.09
CA SER A 81 -9.61 -0.80 -19.47
C SER A 81 -9.32 -0.63 -17.99
N VAL A 82 -9.56 0.55 -17.45
CA VAL A 82 -9.44 0.81 -16.01
C VAL A 82 -10.84 0.93 -15.44
N LEU A 83 -11.13 0.10 -14.44
CA LEU A 83 -12.41 0.03 -13.76
C LEU A 83 -12.23 0.47 -12.30
N SER A 84 -13.00 1.47 -11.88
CA SER A 84 -13.08 1.82 -10.47
C SER A 84 -13.90 0.78 -9.72
N GLY A 85 -13.36 0.25 -8.63
CA GLY A 85 -14.02 -0.72 -7.78
C GLY A 85 -13.02 -1.45 -6.86
N ARG A 86 -13.56 -2.05 -5.83
CA ARG A 86 -12.80 -2.86 -4.88
C ARG A 86 -13.03 -4.34 -5.13
N VAL A 87 -11.96 -5.10 -5.33
CA VAL A 87 -12.03 -6.55 -5.40
C VAL A 87 -12.09 -7.11 -3.98
N VAL A 88 -13.09 -7.96 -3.72
CA VAL A 88 -13.33 -8.59 -2.43
C VAL A 88 -13.02 -10.08 -2.42
N ARG A 89 -12.84 -10.70 -3.60
CA ARG A 89 -12.44 -12.09 -3.73
C ARG A 89 -11.77 -12.36 -5.08
N VAL A 90 -10.80 -13.27 -5.08
CA VAL A 90 -10.17 -13.83 -6.28
C VAL A 90 -10.29 -15.36 -6.25
N ALA A 91 -10.45 -15.99 -7.40
CA ALA A 91 -10.44 -17.43 -7.55
C ALA A 91 -9.75 -17.84 -8.85
N GLY A 92 -8.99 -18.92 -8.80
CA GLY A 92 -8.45 -19.60 -9.96
C GLY A 92 -9.27 -20.85 -10.27
N HIS A 93 -9.54 -21.10 -11.55
CA HIS A 93 -10.21 -22.29 -12.10
C HIS A 93 -9.32 -22.92 -13.18
N ASP A 94 -9.66 -24.12 -13.64
CA ASP A 94 -8.86 -24.82 -14.65
C ASP A 94 -8.69 -24.04 -15.95
N ASP A 95 -9.73 -23.29 -16.36
CA ASP A 95 -9.78 -22.56 -17.60
C ASP A 95 -9.63 -21.03 -17.48
N ARG A 96 -9.89 -20.46 -16.29
CA ARG A 96 -9.92 -19.00 -16.06
C ARG A 96 -9.55 -18.60 -14.64
N ALA A 97 -9.31 -17.31 -14.43
CA ALA A 97 -9.34 -16.65 -13.14
C ALA A 97 -10.59 -15.76 -13.04
N GLU A 98 -11.12 -15.61 -11.85
CA GLU A 98 -12.27 -14.74 -11.55
C GLU A 98 -11.92 -13.78 -10.40
N VAL A 99 -12.45 -12.56 -10.47
CA VAL A 99 -12.48 -11.62 -9.35
C VAL A 99 -13.92 -11.17 -9.11
N VAL A 100 -14.26 -11.00 -7.84
CA VAL A 100 -15.56 -10.46 -7.40
C VAL A 100 -15.33 -9.09 -6.82
N LEU A 101 -16.10 -8.12 -7.26
CA LEU A 101 -16.08 -6.75 -6.76
C LEU A 101 -17.05 -6.60 -5.59
N GLU A 102 -16.87 -5.51 -4.83
CA GLU A 102 -17.72 -5.16 -3.67
C GLU A 102 -19.20 -4.95 -4.04
N ASP A 103 -19.49 -4.62 -5.29
CA ASP A 103 -20.84 -4.48 -5.85
C ASP A 103 -21.38 -5.76 -6.53
N ASP A 104 -20.83 -6.91 -6.17
CA ASP A 104 -21.17 -8.25 -6.66
C ASP A 104 -20.90 -8.50 -8.15
N ARG A 105 -20.30 -7.56 -8.89
CA ARG A 105 -19.86 -7.83 -10.26
C ARG A 105 -18.75 -8.87 -10.27
N VAL A 106 -18.84 -9.82 -11.20
CA VAL A 106 -17.83 -10.85 -11.44
C VAL A 106 -17.14 -10.55 -12.76
N LEU A 107 -15.82 -10.49 -12.74
CA LEU A 107 -14.99 -10.40 -13.94
C LEU A 107 -14.17 -11.67 -14.09
N ALA A 108 -14.01 -12.14 -15.32
CA ALA A 108 -13.24 -13.32 -15.64
C ALA A 108 -12.20 -13.02 -16.73
N ALA A 109 -11.05 -13.71 -16.67
CA ALA A 109 -9.97 -13.63 -17.65
C ALA A 109 -9.17 -14.94 -17.67
N SER A 110 -8.26 -15.09 -18.61
CA SER A 110 -7.34 -16.23 -18.66
C SER A 110 -6.46 -16.34 -17.41
N ALA A 111 -6.10 -15.20 -16.82
CA ALA A 111 -5.34 -15.11 -15.57
C ALA A 111 -5.64 -13.79 -14.84
N ALA A 112 -5.31 -13.74 -13.54
CA ALA A 112 -5.38 -12.54 -12.73
C ALA A 112 -4.02 -12.24 -12.08
N VAL A 113 -3.59 -10.98 -12.07
CA VAL A 113 -2.46 -10.47 -11.30
C VAL A 113 -2.99 -9.66 -10.14
N VAL A 114 -2.75 -10.11 -8.91
CA VAL A 114 -3.10 -9.39 -7.69
C VAL A 114 -1.90 -8.56 -7.25
N ALA A 115 -2.04 -7.24 -7.34
CA ALA A 115 -1.00 -6.23 -7.10
C ALA A 115 -1.45 -5.18 -6.08
N THR A 116 -2.20 -5.59 -5.06
CA THR A 116 -2.79 -4.75 -4.02
C THR A 116 -1.78 -4.15 -3.03
N GLY A 117 -0.57 -4.72 -3.00
CA GLY A 117 0.53 -4.25 -2.16
C GLY A 117 0.28 -4.43 -0.67
N VAL A 118 0.53 -3.38 0.13
CA VAL A 118 0.38 -3.40 1.60
C VAL A 118 -0.54 -2.27 2.07
N THR A 119 -1.11 -2.40 3.26
CA THR A 119 -1.91 -1.38 3.94
C THR A 119 -1.28 -1.00 5.28
N ALA A 120 -1.62 0.16 5.83
CA ALA A 120 -1.14 0.56 7.15
C ALA A 120 -1.65 -0.39 8.22
N LEU A 121 -0.80 -0.66 9.25
CA LEU A 121 -1.24 -1.35 10.45
C LEU A 121 -2.25 -0.49 11.22
N ALA A 122 -3.30 -1.14 11.70
CA ALA A 122 -4.25 -0.55 12.64
C ALA A 122 -3.79 -0.76 14.10
N PRO A 123 -4.36 -0.05 15.08
CA PRO A 123 -4.05 -0.27 16.49
C PRO A 123 -4.18 -1.73 16.94
N GLU A 124 -5.19 -2.45 16.43
CA GLU A 124 -5.45 -3.87 16.75
C GLU A 124 -4.40 -4.84 16.21
N ASP A 125 -3.58 -4.41 15.23
CA ASP A 125 -2.54 -5.23 14.63
C ASP A 125 -1.24 -5.25 15.46
N VAL A 126 -1.12 -4.41 16.49
CA VAL A 126 0.08 -4.26 17.30
C VAL A 126 -0.22 -4.42 18.79
N SER A 127 0.63 -5.13 19.52
CA SER A 127 0.39 -5.47 20.93
C SER A 127 0.66 -4.34 21.93
N TRP A 128 1.33 -3.27 21.49
CA TRP A 128 1.74 -2.16 22.35
C TRP A 128 0.79 -0.94 22.28
N VAL A 129 -0.23 -0.97 21.40
CA VAL A 129 -1.28 0.07 21.32
C VAL A 129 -2.61 -0.50 21.74
N GLU A 130 -3.28 0.18 22.66
CA GLU A 130 -4.66 -0.05 23.03
C GLU A 130 -5.49 1.18 22.60
N ALA A 131 -6.34 1.02 21.61
CA ALA A 131 -7.20 2.08 21.15
C ALA A 131 -8.67 1.68 21.34
N GLN A 132 -9.26 2.13 22.43
CA GLN A 132 -10.69 1.93 22.70
C GLN A 132 -11.50 2.82 21.75
N GLU A 133 -12.49 2.24 21.06
CA GLU A 133 -13.38 2.96 20.13
C GLU A 133 -12.70 3.57 18.90
N VAL A 134 -11.37 3.43 18.73
CA VAL A 134 -10.62 3.91 17.56
C VAL A 134 -10.10 2.71 16.77
N ARG A 135 -10.88 2.25 15.81
CA ARG A 135 -10.49 1.09 14.96
C ARG A 135 -9.47 1.42 13.89
N TRP A 136 -9.37 2.68 13.51
CA TRP A 136 -8.47 3.13 12.45
C TRP A 136 -7.88 4.50 12.78
N LEU A 137 -6.60 4.65 12.51
CA LEU A 137 -5.89 5.92 12.60
C LEU A 137 -5.45 6.37 11.21
N PRO A 138 -5.62 7.66 10.86
CA PRO A 138 -5.09 8.17 9.61
C PRO A 138 -3.59 7.89 9.52
N PRO A 139 -3.09 7.27 8.45
CA PRO A 139 -1.66 7.03 8.33
C PRO A 139 -0.91 8.34 8.09
N LEU A 140 0.25 8.50 8.73
CA LEU A 140 1.10 9.69 8.63
C LEU A 140 1.39 10.09 7.18
N TRP A 141 1.63 9.12 6.30
CA TRP A 141 1.94 9.38 4.90
C TRP A 141 0.80 10.03 4.10
N ARG A 142 -0.44 10.01 4.60
CA ARG A 142 -1.61 10.70 4.01
C ARG A 142 -1.85 12.09 4.59
N ALA A 143 -1.18 12.45 5.67
CA ALA A 143 -1.44 13.70 6.37
C ALA A 143 -0.88 14.90 5.59
N ALA A 144 -1.73 15.88 5.31
CA ALA A 144 -1.31 17.15 4.74
C ALA A 144 -0.74 18.06 5.82
N ALA A 145 0.38 18.75 5.52
CA ALA A 145 1.05 19.60 6.51
C ALA A 145 0.12 20.70 7.06
N GLY A 146 -0.68 21.34 6.19
CA GLY A 146 -1.59 22.40 6.60
C GLY A 146 -2.67 21.97 7.59
N ASP A 147 -3.07 20.69 7.58
CA ASP A 147 -4.07 20.16 8.52
C ASP A 147 -3.50 19.91 9.91
N LEU A 148 -2.17 19.94 10.06
CA LEU A 148 -1.46 19.61 11.29
C LEU A 148 -0.83 20.85 11.95
N GLU A 149 -0.72 21.99 11.26
CA GLU A 149 -0.11 23.19 11.80
C GLU A 149 -0.87 23.73 13.02
N GLY A 150 -0.13 24.09 14.06
CA GLY A 150 -0.69 24.61 15.32
C GLY A 150 -1.39 23.56 16.19
N ARG A 151 -1.38 22.28 15.79
CA ARG A 151 -1.99 21.18 16.53
C ARG A 151 -0.94 20.38 17.29
N ARG A 152 -1.32 19.83 18.42
CA ARG A 152 -0.52 18.81 19.10
C ARG A 152 -0.79 17.45 18.45
N VAL A 153 0.18 16.92 17.74
CA VAL A 153 0.04 15.71 16.96
C VAL A 153 0.87 14.57 17.55
N VAL A 154 0.21 13.45 17.83
CA VAL A 154 0.86 12.20 18.22
C VAL A 154 1.01 11.30 17.00
N VAL A 155 2.20 10.73 16.81
CA VAL A 155 2.49 9.72 15.81
C VAL A 155 2.79 8.40 16.53
N LEU A 156 2.00 7.36 16.24
CA LEU A 156 2.23 6.03 16.79
C LEU A 156 3.09 5.20 15.85
N GLY A 157 4.29 4.86 16.29
CA GLY A 157 5.30 4.14 15.53
C GLY A 157 6.31 5.05 14.83
N ALA A 158 7.50 4.51 14.59
CA ALA A 158 8.64 5.22 14.00
C ALA A 158 9.02 4.67 12.62
N ASP A 159 8.07 4.13 11.85
CA ASP A 159 8.37 3.56 10.55
C ASP A 159 8.81 4.63 9.53
N ARG A 160 9.47 4.20 8.45
CA ARG A 160 10.11 5.04 7.40
C ARG A 160 9.28 6.21 6.86
N PRO A 161 7.93 6.15 6.75
CA PRO A 161 7.13 7.30 6.34
C PRO A 161 7.40 8.58 7.15
N LEU A 162 7.88 8.48 8.41
CA LEU A 162 8.22 9.65 9.23
C LEU A 162 9.31 10.51 8.57
N GLY A 163 10.46 9.92 8.25
CA GLY A 163 11.53 10.62 7.56
C GLY A 163 11.14 11.12 6.17
N THR A 164 10.35 10.34 5.43
CA THR A 164 9.86 10.74 4.12
C THR A 164 8.94 11.95 4.21
N TRP A 165 8.02 11.98 5.19
CA TRP A 165 7.11 13.10 5.41
C TRP A 165 7.86 14.38 5.79
N LEU A 166 8.83 14.30 6.69
CA LEU A 166 9.65 15.43 7.12
C LEU A 166 10.44 16.05 5.96
N ARG A 167 11.01 15.22 5.09
CA ARG A 167 11.74 15.69 3.88
C ARG A 167 10.80 16.28 2.83
N ALA A 168 9.58 15.76 2.71
CA ALA A 168 8.57 16.28 1.80
C ALA A 168 8.03 17.65 2.24
N HIS A 169 8.06 17.93 3.56
CA HIS A 169 7.50 19.13 4.16
C HIS A 169 8.54 19.89 5.02
N PRO A 170 9.66 20.35 4.44
CA PRO A 170 10.76 20.95 5.22
C PRO A 170 10.37 22.24 5.92
N GLN A 171 9.33 22.93 5.44
CA GLN A 171 8.85 24.22 5.99
C GLN A 171 7.62 24.07 6.89
N ALA A 172 7.11 22.86 7.08
CA ALA A 172 5.92 22.64 7.91
C ALA A 172 6.19 23.00 9.38
N LYS A 173 5.32 23.85 9.93
CA LYS A 173 5.38 24.30 11.34
C LYS A 173 4.58 23.33 12.22
N VAL A 174 5.06 22.11 12.32
CA VAL A 174 4.46 21.03 13.08
C VAL A 174 5.45 20.50 14.11
N HIS A 175 4.92 19.98 15.22
CA HIS A 175 5.70 19.18 16.16
C HIS A 175 4.99 17.84 16.37
N PHE A 176 5.73 16.73 16.22
CA PHE A 176 5.22 15.39 16.44
C PHE A 176 5.73 14.81 17.76
N ASP A 177 4.83 14.43 18.64
CA ASP A 177 5.13 13.52 19.76
C ASP A 177 5.11 12.08 19.19
N VAL A 178 6.28 11.50 18.88
CA VAL A 178 6.41 10.17 18.29
C VAL A 178 6.57 9.12 19.38
N LEU A 179 5.58 8.26 19.54
CA LEU A 179 5.57 7.19 20.53
C LEU A 179 5.84 5.85 19.81
N PHE A 180 6.87 5.13 20.23
CA PHE A 180 7.29 3.90 19.54
C PHE A 180 7.89 2.86 20.49
N PRO A 181 7.79 1.54 20.16
CA PRO A 181 8.37 0.48 20.96
C PRO A 181 9.88 0.33 20.72
N GLU A 182 10.59 -0.34 21.64
CA GLU A 182 12.04 -0.62 21.57
C GLU A 182 12.43 -1.26 20.23
N ALA A 183 11.58 -2.14 19.68
CA ALA A 183 11.84 -2.81 18.41
C ALA A 183 11.98 -1.86 17.23
N ASP A 184 11.45 -0.64 17.32
CA ASP A 184 11.50 0.37 16.26
C ASP A 184 12.60 1.41 16.45
N ARG A 185 13.38 1.34 17.53
CA ARG A 185 14.43 2.32 17.85
C ARG A 185 15.40 2.56 16.68
N TYR A 186 15.85 1.50 16.01
CA TYR A 186 16.78 1.61 14.88
C TYR A 186 16.22 2.40 13.68
N LYS A 187 14.91 2.60 13.63
CA LYS A 187 14.25 3.37 12.56
C LYS A 187 14.30 4.88 12.80
N THR A 188 14.62 5.30 14.03
CA THR A 188 14.65 6.73 14.40
C THR A 188 15.98 7.40 14.10
N ASP A 189 17.04 6.65 13.80
CA ASP A 189 18.40 7.18 13.60
C ASP A 189 18.47 8.27 12.51
N GLU A 190 17.70 8.09 11.42
CA GLU A 190 17.67 9.06 10.30
C GLU A 190 17.01 10.40 10.66
N VAL A 191 16.22 10.44 11.74
CA VAL A 191 15.38 11.60 12.10
C VAL A 191 15.63 12.11 13.52
N ALA A 192 16.59 11.53 14.24
CA ALA A 192 16.83 11.81 15.65
C ALA A 192 17.14 13.28 15.95
N ASP A 193 17.76 13.97 15.00
CA ASP A 193 18.17 15.38 15.15
C ASP A 193 17.14 16.38 14.58
N ASP A 194 15.98 15.92 14.06
CA ASP A 194 14.97 16.83 13.54
C ASP A 194 14.23 17.54 14.70
N PRO A 195 14.34 18.90 14.81
CA PRO A 195 13.79 19.64 15.93
C PRO A 195 12.27 19.62 16.02
N ARG A 196 11.60 19.11 15.00
CA ARG A 196 10.13 18.94 14.97
C ARG A 196 9.66 17.67 15.66
N LEU A 197 10.58 16.83 16.18
CA LEU A 197 10.24 15.55 16.79
C LEU A 197 10.54 15.52 18.29
N GLY A 198 9.55 15.07 19.06
CA GLY A 198 9.73 14.51 20.40
C GLY A 198 9.68 12.98 20.29
N LEU A 199 10.84 12.32 20.39
CA LEU A 199 10.93 10.86 20.29
C LEU A 199 10.81 10.24 21.68
N ASP A 200 9.77 9.44 21.93
CA ASP A 200 9.51 8.81 23.22
C ASP A 200 9.34 7.29 23.10
N LEU A 201 10.21 6.57 23.81
CA LEU A 201 10.22 5.12 23.86
C LEU A 201 9.19 4.61 24.85
N VAL A 202 8.23 3.82 24.39
CA VAL A 202 7.12 3.33 25.18
C VAL A 202 7.01 1.81 25.17
N GLU A 203 6.46 1.25 26.26
CA GLU A 203 6.05 -0.16 26.31
C GLU A 203 4.60 -0.34 25.86
N ARG A 204 3.77 0.66 26.17
CA ARG A 204 2.33 0.63 25.87
C ARG A 204 1.77 2.05 25.74
N VAL A 205 0.85 2.20 24.81
CA VAL A 205 0.08 3.43 24.63
C VAL A 205 -1.41 3.09 24.63
N THR A 206 -2.19 3.84 25.42
CA THR A 206 -3.65 3.79 25.34
C THR A 206 -4.13 5.09 24.68
N VAL A 207 -4.99 4.97 23.68
CA VAL A 207 -5.62 6.09 22.96
C VAL A 207 -7.13 6.04 23.25
N THR A 208 -7.67 7.11 23.81
CA THR A 208 -9.10 7.23 24.12
C THR A 208 -9.64 8.52 23.54
N PRO A 209 -10.71 8.49 22.71
CA PRO A 209 -11.37 9.70 22.25
C PRO A 209 -11.93 10.51 23.43
N VAL A 210 -11.78 11.83 23.35
CA VAL A 210 -12.35 12.79 24.30
C VAL A 210 -12.93 13.98 23.51
N PRO A 211 -13.82 14.81 24.07
CA PRO A 211 -14.43 15.91 23.32
C PRO A 211 -13.44 16.87 22.67
N GLU A 212 -12.28 17.09 23.30
CA GLU A 212 -11.21 17.97 22.82
C GLU A 212 -10.14 17.29 21.97
N GLY A 213 -10.32 16.01 21.59
CA GLY A 213 -9.36 15.25 20.78
C GLY A 213 -9.13 13.83 21.26
N PHE A 214 -7.90 13.51 21.65
CA PHE A 214 -7.51 12.16 22.08
C PHE A 214 -6.72 12.23 23.38
N ARG A 215 -7.16 11.51 24.41
CA ARG A 215 -6.36 11.28 25.61
C ARG A 215 -5.37 10.18 25.34
N ILE A 216 -4.09 10.48 25.54
CA ILE A 216 -2.96 9.57 25.39
C ILE A 216 -2.44 9.20 26.78
N THR A 217 -2.35 7.91 27.04
CA THR A 217 -1.62 7.37 28.21
C THR A 217 -0.43 6.57 27.71
N ALA A 218 0.76 7.14 27.82
CA ALA A 218 2.00 6.50 27.41
C ALA A 218 2.72 5.91 28.61
N ARG A 219 2.99 4.60 28.62
CA ARG A 219 3.77 3.91 29.65
C ARG A 219 5.18 3.67 29.16
N ARG A 220 6.16 4.20 29.88
CA ARG A 220 7.59 4.00 29.62
C ARG A 220 8.14 2.76 30.32
N ARG A 221 9.20 2.19 29.79
CA ARG A 221 9.95 1.12 30.42
C ARG A 221 10.51 1.60 31.76
N GLY A 222 10.25 0.85 32.83
CA GLY A 222 10.67 1.22 34.19
C GLY A 222 9.62 1.96 35.03
N GLY A 223 8.37 2.12 34.55
CA GLY A 223 7.24 2.32 35.45
C GLY A 223 6.69 3.77 35.56
N GLY A 224 6.98 4.66 34.63
CA GLY A 224 6.28 5.96 34.55
C GLY A 224 5.14 5.94 33.53
N ALA A 225 3.97 6.50 33.86
CA ALA A 225 2.92 6.80 32.89
C ALA A 225 2.80 8.32 32.70
N HIS A 226 2.73 8.74 31.44
CA HIS A 226 2.51 10.13 31.05
C HIS A 226 1.15 10.27 30.38
N ASN A 227 0.32 11.19 30.88
CA ASN A 227 -1.01 11.43 30.37
C ASN A 227 -1.11 12.84 29.80
N PHE A 228 -1.65 12.96 28.59
CA PHE A 228 -1.90 14.24 27.95
C PHE A 228 -3.01 14.13 26.91
N VAL A 229 -3.46 15.27 26.39
CA VAL A 229 -4.45 15.34 25.31
C VAL A 229 -3.73 15.78 24.02
N ALA A 230 -4.04 15.12 22.92
CA ALA A 230 -3.57 15.45 21.58
C ALA A 230 -4.76 15.84 20.70
N ASP A 231 -4.56 16.78 19.79
CA ASP A 231 -5.56 17.20 18.81
C ASP A 231 -5.72 16.19 17.67
N ALA A 232 -4.67 15.44 17.39
CA ALA A 232 -4.65 14.41 16.35
C ALA A 232 -3.72 13.26 16.71
N VAL A 233 -4.09 12.06 16.27
CA VAL A 233 -3.26 10.84 16.36
C VAL A 233 -3.13 10.24 14.97
N LEU A 234 -1.90 10.00 14.54
CA LEU A 234 -1.56 9.42 13.25
C LEU A 234 -0.89 8.05 13.42
N GLY A 235 -1.23 7.10 12.56
CA GLY A 235 -0.60 5.78 12.52
C GLY A 235 0.66 5.79 11.67
N ASN A 236 1.77 5.28 12.23
CA ASN A 236 3.03 5.04 11.54
C ASN A 236 3.71 3.76 12.06
N MET A 237 2.89 2.78 12.41
CA MET A 237 3.29 1.52 13.06
C MET A 237 3.86 0.49 12.07
N GLY A 238 3.90 0.81 10.78
CA GLY A 238 4.30 -0.09 9.71
C GLY A 238 3.13 -0.49 8.82
N SER A 239 3.32 -1.58 8.07
CA SER A 239 2.33 -2.05 7.09
C SER A 239 2.16 -3.56 7.15
N LYS A 240 0.99 -4.03 6.69
CA LYS A 240 0.64 -5.44 6.48
C LYS A 240 0.20 -5.66 5.03
N PRO A 241 0.31 -6.90 4.49
CA PRO A 241 -0.15 -7.18 3.14
C PRO A 241 -1.65 -6.90 2.98
N ALA A 242 -2.01 -6.28 1.87
CA ALA A 242 -3.42 -6.05 1.50
C ALA A 242 -3.98 -7.31 0.80
N VAL A 243 -4.15 -8.37 1.57
CA VAL A 243 -4.59 -9.67 1.08
C VAL A 243 -6.02 -9.61 0.55
N VAL A 244 -6.23 -10.19 -0.62
CA VAL A 244 -7.57 -10.43 -1.17
C VAL A 244 -7.99 -11.86 -0.83
N PRO A 245 -9.19 -12.08 -0.26
CA PRO A 245 -9.74 -13.41 -0.01
C PRO A 245 -9.67 -14.31 -1.25
N GLY A 246 -9.20 -15.55 -1.06
CA GLY A 246 -8.94 -16.52 -2.13
C GLY A 246 -7.47 -16.67 -2.48
N LEU A 247 -6.58 -15.80 -1.97
CA LEU A 247 -5.13 -16.01 -2.04
C LEU A 247 -4.66 -16.95 -0.93
N VAL A 248 -3.63 -17.73 -1.24
CA VAL A 248 -2.87 -18.48 -0.24
C VAL A 248 -1.97 -17.52 0.51
N VAL A 249 -2.00 -17.62 1.84
CA VAL A 249 -1.24 -16.76 2.75
C VAL A 249 -0.20 -17.60 3.49
N GLY A 250 1.05 -17.18 3.42
CA GLY A 250 2.17 -17.79 4.14
C GLY A 250 2.17 -17.48 5.63
N ALA A 251 3.06 -18.12 6.38
CA ALA A 251 3.19 -17.95 7.83
C ALA A 251 3.56 -16.52 8.27
N ASP A 252 4.14 -15.73 7.37
CA ASP A 252 4.49 -14.32 7.58
C ASP A 252 3.35 -13.33 7.22
N GLY A 253 2.18 -13.87 6.83
CA GLY A 253 1.01 -13.10 6.43
C GLY A 253 1.02 -12.61 4.98
N TYR A 254 2.12 -12.80 4.24
CA TYR A 254 2.25 -12.44 2.84
C TYR A 254 1.79 -13.56 1.90
N CYS A 255 1.70 -13.27 0.60
CA CYS A 255 1.18 -14.21 -0.38
C CYS A 255 2.34 -14.74 -1.25
N PRO A 256 2.90 -15.93 -0.94
CA PRO A 256 4.00 -16.49 -1.71
C PRO A 256 3.54 -16.82 -3.15
N PRO A 257 4.25 -16.34 -4.19
CA PRO A 257 3.83 -16.53 -5.59
C PRO A 257 3.72 -18.00 -5.99
N ASP A 258 4.64 -18.83 -5.54
CA ASP A 258 4.75 -20.24 -5.95
C ASP A 258 3.67 -21.14 -5.33
N GLU A 259 2.94 -20.65 -4.32
CA GLU A 259 1.85 -21.37 -3.66
C GLU A 259 0.47 -20.98 -4.21
N GLN A 260 0.39 -19.97 -5.08
CA GLN A 260 -0.87 -19.53 -5.63
C GLN A 260 -1.38 -20.47 -6.74
N HIS A 261 -2.68 -20.39 -6.99
CA HIS A 261 -3.25 -21.07 -8.16
C HIS A 261 -2.53 -20.62 -9.45
N PRO A 262 -2.24 -21.52 -10.41
CA PRO A 262 -1.48 -21.17 -11.62
C PRO A 262 -2.03 -20.00 -12.44
N ARG A 263 -3.31 -19.68 -12.34
CA ARG A 263 -3.95 -18.53 -13.01
C ARG A 263 -4.09 -17.28 -12.15
N VAL A 264 -3.68 -17.34 -10.90
CA VAL A 264 -3.69 -16.22 -9.96
C VAL A 264 -2.26 -15.91 -9.57
N LEU A 265 -1.74 -14.81 -10.09
CA LEU A 265 -0.36 -14.37 -9.86
C LEU A 265 -0.36 -13.22 -8.85
N VAL A 266 0.70 -13.15 -8.06
CA VAL A 266 0.89 -12.09 -7.07
C VAL A 266 2.11 -11.26 -7.46
N ALA A 267 2.00 -9.93 -7.40
CA ALA A 267 3.08 -9.01 -7.76
C ALA A 267 3.24 -7.86 -6.75
N GLY A 268 4.47 -7.34 -6.66
CA GLY A 268 4.83 -6.22 -5.81
C GLY A 268 4.87 -6.57 -4.32
N ASP A 269 4.59 -5.59 -3.48
CA ASP A 269 4.78 -5.66 -2.02
C ASP A 269 3.90 -6.72 -1.32
N LEU A 270 2.88 -7.24 -1.99
CA LEU A 270 2.04 -8.33 -1.50
C LEU A 270 2.78 -9.67 -1.35
N LYS A 271 3.91 -9.85 -2.04
CA LYS A 271 4.71 -11.09 -2.07
C LYS A 271 5.50 -11.36 -0.79
N GLY A 272 5.91 -10.32 -0.06
CA GLY A 272 6.75 -10.47 1.12
C GLY A 272 7.19 -9.15 1.75
N ALA A 273 7.57 -9.19 3.02
CA ALA A 273 8.00 -8.03 3.79
C ALA A 273 9.34 -7.43 3.31
N ARG A 274 10.16 -8.25 2.66
CA ARG A 274 11.47 -7.83 2.15
C ARG A 274 11.36 -7.36 0.71
N MET A 275 12.31 -6.50 0.30
CA MET A 275 12.44 -5.98 -1.07
C MET A 275 11.25 -5.13 -1.55
N GLN A 276 10.46 -4.56 -0.67
CA GLN A 276 9.39 -3.64 -0.99
C GLN A 276 9.96 -2.32 -1.52
N ARG A 277 10.16 -2.27 -2.84
CA ARG A 277 10.71 -1.12 -3.57
C ARG A 277 9.93 -0.93 -4.87
N ILE A 278 9.76 0.31 -5.29
CA ILE A 278 9.04 0.67 -6.51
C ILE A 278 9.61 -0.04 -7.73
N ALA A 279 10.93 -0.04 -7.90
CA ALA A 279 11.58 -0.69 -9.04
C ALA A 279 11.38 -2.22 -9.03
N VAL A 280 11.38 -2.85 -7.85
CA VAL A 280 11.07 -4.29 -7.71
C VAL A 280 9.61 -4.54 -8.07
N ALA A 281 8.68 -3.71 -7.58
CA ALA A 281 7.26 -3.85 -7.88
C ALA A 281 6.97 -3.70 -9.39
N LEU A 282 7.61 -2.75 -10.08
CA LEU A 282 7.52 -2.62 -11.54
C LEU A 282 7.98 -3.91 -12.26
N GLY A 283 9.14 -4.44 -11.88
CA GLY A 283 9.68 -5.69 -12.44
C GLY A 283 8.77 -6.89 -12.18
N ASP A 284 8.23 -7.01 -10.97
CA ASP A 284 7.31 -8.08 -10.59
C ASP A 284 6.01 -8.04 -11.41
N GLY A 285 5.44 -6.85 -11.60
CA GLY A 285 4.23 -6.68 -12.40
C GLY A 285 4.45 -7.07 -13.86
N ALA A 286 5.54 -6.60 -14.47
CA ALA A 286 5.90 -6.96 -15.83
C ALA A 286 6.09 -8.48 -16.00
N ARG A 287 6.82 -9.13 -15.06
CA ARG A 287 7.00 -10.57 -15.02
C ARG A 287 5.67 -11.32 -14.91
N ALA A 288 4.80 -10.89 -13.99
CA ALA A 288 3.50 -11.54 -13.79
C ALA A 288 2.62 -11.53 -15.05
N ALA A 289 2.73 -10.53 -15.92
CA ALA A 289 2.02 -10.49 -17.20
C ALA A 289 2.65 -11.41 -18.26
N LEU A 290 3.96 -11.63 -18.19
CA LEU A 290 4.66 -12.53 -19.14
C LEU A 290 4.33 -14.01 -18.89
N GLU A 291 4.09 -14.42 -17.66
CA GLU A 291 3.83 -15.83 -17.32
C GLU A 291 2.61 -16.41 -18.04
N PRO A 292 1.40 -15.82 -17.99
CA PRO A 292 0.23 -16.33 -18.72
C PRO A 292 0.40 -16.24 -20.24
N TYR A 293 1.12 -15.23 -20.74
CA TYR A 293 1.42 -15.08 -22.16
C TYR A 293 2.24 -16.28 -22.70
N TYR A 294 3.36 -16.60 -22.06
CA TYR A 294 4.19 -17.73 -22.49
C TYR A 294 3.52 -19.09 -22.25
N ARG A 295 2.72 -19.21 -21.18
CA ARG A 295 1.95 -20.43 -20.94
C ARG A 295 0.95 -20.69 -22.06
N ALA A 296 0.25 -19.66 -22.54
CA ALA A 296 -0.67 -19.80 -23.66
C ALA A 296 0.04 -20.20 -24.95
N GLN A 297 1.25 -19.71 -25.21
CA GLN A 297 2.04 -20.10 -26.38
C GLN A 297 2.59 -21.53 -26.30
N ALA A 298 2.99 -21.99 -25.11
CA ALA A 298 3.49 -23.36 -24.92
C ALA A 298 2.40 -24.44 -25.12
N VAL A 299 1.12 -24.09 -25.03
CA VAL A 299 0.00 -24.99 -25.33
C VAL A 299 -0.29 -25.07 -26.85
N LEU A 300 0.19 -24.08 -27.64
CA LEU A 300 -0.03 -24.00 -29.07
C LEU A 300 1.15 -24.56 -29.90
N GLY A 301 2.27 -24.89 -29.27
CA GLY A 301 3.46 -25.51 -29.87
C GLY A 301 3.64 -26.95 -29.43
#